data_d6b57af9faa81368bb963d400c55bec9
#
_entry.id   d6b57af9faa81368bb963d400c55bec9
#
_cell.length_a   1.000
_cell.length_b   1.000
_cell.length_c   1.000
_cell.angle_alpha   90.00
_cell.angle_beta   90.00
_cell.angle_gamma   90.00
#
_symmetry.space_group_name_H-M   'P 1'
#
loop_
_entity.id
_entity.type
_entity.pdbx_description
1 polymer ?
#
loop_
_entity_poly.entity_id
_entity_poly.type
_entity_poly.pdbx_seq_one_letter_code
_entity_poly.pdbx_strand_id
1 'polypeptide(L)'
;MKDKRNSLLYFMTNLLGPPILFAELFTTKYVVDLIQNFNPNAYLHILLLVSLLMLMLYLAGINGSLRAISVTNLTAISIYELEHSILNKTSKLSTALLEDPATKTKREKAKRLSLIDLLDQWMGVTVHLVTLVVLIVVLSCYGFYILALIILGVQILQLYLMRRMSQKVEAISANQTSTVRTINYLIDLLVNRNSIPEVRMYRMSSYLFTKMREIFISNFKQMHRKVIYSESLNFSQSLIMILLNGITIAILAMTIGSSGQSAGLFVLLLQISNQLFAVIPTLTRVYSDLVKSRLRYEDYRSYLDLEEQVLSDNLESTIKNIDAMQVQIKHLFFRYATNAKDTLRNINITIHPGERVAFVGENGSGKSTLVKLILGLYPSTAGSIQWFKGENEVLAHNLRQEIRVVFQDFTKLHRPIRENIALGNMDAFHDDSRLVAAMKKAEADYFGVALDTLVGPQFGGTDLSGGQWQRLAIARAYLNNGSLTIFDEPTAALDPYAEQQAFDTFMKLGEQQTSIIVTHRLYMSKFVDKIFLFEHGEIVECGTHEELMKVDGKYKKMFNRQSSLYV
;
A
#
# COMPACT_ATOMS: atom_id res chain seq x y z
N MET A 1 -17.22 -5.40 -12.14
CA MET A 1 -16.03 -5.72 -12.95
C MET A 1 -16.06 -4.88 -14.22
N LYS A 2 -15.04 -4.02 -14.46
CA LYS A 2 -15.00 -3.12 -15.64
C LYS A 2 -14.82 -3.90 -16.95
N ASP A 3 -14.18 -5.05 -16.92
CA ASP A 3 -14.01 -5.93 -18.10
C ASP A 3 -15.14 -6.97 -18.17
N LYS A 4 -16.21 -6.59 -18.87
CA LYS A 4 -17.41 -7.44 -19.04
C LYS A 4 -17.11 -8.74 -19.81
N ARG A 5 -16.18 -8.70 -20.78
CA ARG A 5 -15.86 -9.85 -21.62
C ARG A 5 -15.16 -10.97 -20.83
N ASN A 6 -14.08 -10.63 -20.11
CA ASN A 6 -13.36 -11.61 -19.31
C ASN A 6 -14.19 -12.08 -18.10
N SER A 7 -15.04 -11.21 -17.52
CA SER A 7 -15.97 -11.62 -16.47
C SER A 7 -17.00 -12.63 -16.97
N LEU A 8 -17.61 -12.39 -18.12
CA LEU A 8 -18.57 -13.33 -18.73
C LEU A 8 -17.90 -14.68 -19.04
N LEU A 9 -16.72 -14.63 -19.65
CA LEU A 9 -15.95 -15.84 -19.98
C LEU A 9 -15.60 -16.64 -18.73
N TYR A 10 -15.20 -15.98 -17.66
CA TYR A 10 -14.92 -16.60 -16.36
C TYR A 10 -16.16 -17.32 -15.79
N PHE A 11 -17.33 -16.68 -15.79
CA PHE A 11 -18.57 -17.30 -15.30
C PHE A 11 -18.99 -18.49 -16.18
N MET A 12 -18.93 -18.35 -17.49
CA MET A 12 -19.28 -19.43 -18.43
C MET A 12 -18.38 -20.65 -18.25
N THR A 13 -17.07 -20.47 -18.14
CA THR A 13 -16.13 -21.58 -17.95
C THR A 13 -16.33 -22.33 -16.64
N ASN A 14 -16.69 -21.63 -15.55
CA ASN A 14 -17.03 -22.29 -14.29
C ASN A 14 -18.36 -23.07 -14.36
N LEU A 15 -19.35 -22.56 -15.11
CA LEU A 15 -20.65 -23.19 -15.24
C LEU A 15 -20.60 -24.44 -16.13
N LEU A 16 -19.72 -24.47 -17.16
CA LEU A 16 -19.58 -25.57 -18.10
C LEU A 16 -18.84 -26.80 -17.55
N GLY A 17 -18.00 -26.60 -16.50
CA GLY A 17 -17.20 -27.69 -15.95
C GLY A 17 -18.01 -28.92 -15.49
N PRO A 18 -18.99 -28.78 -14.58
CA PRO A 18 -19.79 -29.89 -14.09
C PRO A 18 -20.57 -30.65 -15.19
N PRO A 19 -21.30 -30.00 -16.11
CA PRO A 19 -21.97 -30.69 -17.21
C PRO A 19 -21.03 -31.54 -18.06
N ILE A 20 -19.84 -31.05 -18.40
CA ILE A 20 -18.85 -31.83 -19.18
C ILE A 20 -18.43 -33.08 -18.41
N LEU A 21 -18.16 -32.95 -17.11
CA LEU A 21 -17.79 -34.08 -16.23
C LEU A 21 -18.89 -35.14 -16.21
N PHE A 22 -20.16 -34.75 -16.03
CA PHE A 22 -21.28 -35.72 -16.01
C PHE A 22 -21.47 -36.41 -17.37
N ALA A 23 -21.37 -35.68 -18.47
CA ALA A 23 -21.44 -36.23 -19.79
C ALA A 23 -20.33 -37.29 -20.05
N GLU A 24 -19.11 -37.01 -19.58
CA GLU A 24 -17.98 -37.93 -19.61
C GLU A 24 -18.27 -39.24 -18.86
N LEU A 25 -18.77 -39.13 -17.59
CA LEU A 25 -19.10 -40.28 -16.75
C LEU A 25 -20.12 -41.21 -17.40
N PHE A 26 -21.22 -40.66 -17.92
CA PHE A 26 -22.27 -41.45 -18.55
C PHE A 26 -21.85 -42.04 -19.90
N THR A 27 -21.10 -41.28 -20.71
CA THR A 27 -20.58 -41.79 -21.99
C THR A 27 -19.63 -42.96 -21.76
N THR A 28 -18.76 -42.89 -20.76
CA THR A 28 -17.86 -44.00 -20.41
C THR A 28 -18.63 -45.25 -20.00
N LYS A 29 -19.70 -45.11 -19.19
CA LYS A 29 -20.59 -46.22 -18.84
C LYS A 29 -21.13 -46.91 -20.10
N TYR A 30 -21.72 -46.14 -21.02
CA TYR A 30 -22.32 -46.70 -22.25
C TYR A 30 -21.30 -47.38 -23.15
N VAL A 31 -20.09 -46.86 -23.27
CA VAL A 31 -18.99 -47.49 -24.02
C VAL A 31 -18.67 -48.88 -23.42
N VAL A 32 -18.54 -48.96 -22.09
CA VAL A 32 -18.21 -50.23 -21.42
C VAL A 32 -19.34 -51.24 -21.54
N ASP A 33 -20.60 -50.81 -21.41
CA ASP A 33 -21.78 -51.69 -21.60
C ASP A 33 -21.87 -52.26 -23.03
N LEU A 34 -21.55 -51.45 -24.05
CA LEU A 34 -21.49 -51.91 -25.43
C LEU A 34 -20.33 -52.87 -25.72
N ILE A 35 -19.19 -52.67 -25.05
CA ILE A 35 -18.04 -53.58 -25.14
C ILE A 35 -18.36 -54.92 -24.47
N GLN A 36 -19.04 -54.94 -23.33
CA GLN A 36 -19.43 -56.15 -22.62
C GLN A 36 -20.40 -57.01 -23.47
N ASN A 37 -21.36 -56.33 -24.14
CA ASN A 37 -22.37 -56.98 -25.01
C ASN A 37 -22.00 -56.83 -26.48
N PHE A 38 -20.74 -57.10 -26.82
CA PHE A 38 -20.21 -56.86 -28.17
C PHE A 38 -20.99 -57.63 -29.26
N ASN A 39 -21.55 -56.84 -30.18
CA ASN A 39 -22.15 -57.37 -31.42
C ASN A 39 -21.44 -56.69 -32.62
N PRO A 40 -21.09 -57.40 -33.70
CA PRO A 40 -20.46 -56.78 -34.87
C PRO A 40 -21.18 -55.54 -35.40
N ASN A 41 -22.52 -55.51 -35.30
CA ASN A 41 -23.32 -54.35 -35.70
C ASN A 41 -23.15 -53.12 -34.76
N ALA A 42 -22.59 -53.28 -33.54
CA ALA A 42 -22.36 -52.20 -32.57
C ALA A 42 -21.02 -51.47 -32.79
N TYR A 43 -20.16 -51.96 -33.71
CA TYR A 43 -18.82 -51.39 -33.92
C TYR A 43 -18.86 -49.88 -34.22
N LEU A 44 -19.77 -49.45 -35.10
CA LEU A 44 -19.92 -48.03 -35.44
C LEU A 44 -20.38 -47.18 -34.25
N HIS A 45 -21.28 -47.69 -33.39
CA HIS A 45 -21.76 -47.01 -32.21
C HIS A 45 -20.65 -46.83 -31.16
N ILE A 46 -19.81 -47.86 -30.96
CA ILE A 46 -18.64 -47.76 -30.05
C ILE A 46 -17.68 -46.70 -30.56
N LEU A 47 -17.38 -46.68 -31.86
CA LEU A 47 -16.47 -45.70 -32.44
C LEU A 47 -17.00 -44.26 -32.32
N LEU A 48 -18.31 -44.05 -32.52
CA LEU A 48 -18.96 -42.76 -32.32
C LEU A 48 -18.90 -42.30 -30.85
N LEU A 49 -19.18 -43.18 -29.89
CA LEU A 49 -19.12 -42.85 -28.47
C LEU A 49 -17.69 -42.56 -27.99
N VAL A 50 -16.71 -43.32 -28.49
CA VAL A 50 -15.29 -43.04 -28.18
C VAL A 50 -14.85 -41.70 -28.78
N SER A 51 -15.28 -41.37 -30.01
CA SER A 51 -15.00 -40.06 -30.60
C SER A 51 -15.65 -38.91 -29.82
N LEU A 52 -16.88 -39.12 -29.33
CA LEU A 52 -17.60 -38.18 -28.47
C LEU A 52 -16.85 -37.96 -27.13
N LEU A 53 -16.37 -39.06 -26.53
CA LEU A 53 -15.58 -38.98 -25.29
C LEU A 53 -14.28 -38.20 -25.50
N MET A 54 -13.57 -38.44 -26.60
CA MET A 54 -12.37 -37.66 -26.95
C MET A 54 -12.69 -36.19 -27.17
N LEU A 55 -13.83 -35.86 -27.81
CA LEU A 55 -14.28 -34.47 -27.96
C LEU A 55 -14.59 -33.82 -26.60
N MET A 56 -15.24 -34.55 -25.68
CA MET A 56 -15.52 -34.03 -24.33
C MET A 56 -14.24 -33.74 -23.54
N LEU A 57 -13.25 -34.63 -23.58
CA LEU A 57 -11.94 -34.41 -22.96
C LEU A 57 -11.23 -33.19 -23.55
N TYR A 58 -11.29 -33.01 -24.86
CA TYR A 58 -10.75 -31.85 -25.55
C TYR A 58 -11.46 -30.55 -25.13
N LEU A 59 -12.78 -30.54 -25.06
CA LEU A 59 -13.58 -29.43 -24.60
C LEU A 59 -13.28 -29.09 -23.14
N ALA A 60 -13.08 -30.08 -22.26
CA ALA A 60 -12.65 -29.86 -20.88
C ALA A 60 -11.28 -29.16 -20.80
N GLY A 61 -10.34 -29.57 -21.65
CA GLY A 61 -9.01 -28.92 -21.74
C GLY A 61 -9.11 -27.46 -22.20
N ILE A 62 -9.92 -27.19 -23.25
CA ILE A 62 -10.18 -25.82 -23.73
C ILE A 62 -10.83 -24.99 -22.62
N ASN A 63 -11.84 -25.53 -21.94
CA ASN A 63 -12.51 -24.81 -20.83
C ASN A 63 -11.54 -24.44 -19.73
N GLY A 64 -10.64 -25.34 -19.35
CA GLY A 64 -9.57 -25.07 -18.38
C GLY A 64 -8.63 -23.93 -18.82
N SER A 65 -8.21 -23.95 -20.09
CA SER A 65 -7.32 -22.91 -20.66
C SER A 65 -8.01 -21.53 -20.72
N LEU A 66 -9.27 -21.49 -21.16
CA LEU A 66 -10.06 -20.26 -21.21
C LEU A 66 -10.29 -19.67 -19.81
N ARG A 67 -10.54 -20.53 -18.83
CA ARG A 67 -10.64 -20.11 -17.42
C ARG A 67 -9.33 -19.50 -16.94
N ALA A 68 -8.20 -20.14 -17.18
CA ALA A 68 -6.88 -19.65 -16.77
C ALA A 68 -6.57 -18.27 -17.36
N ILE A 69 -6.84 -18.06 -18.66
CA ILE A 69 -6.68 -16.77 -19.34
C ILE A 69 -7.57 -15.69 -18.67
N SER A 70 -8.84 -16.02 -18.42
CA SER A 70 -9.78 -15.09 -17.82
C SER A 70 -9.36 -14.69 -16.40
N VAL A 71 -8.94 -15.65 -15.58
CA VAL A 71 -8.45 -15.41 -14.21
C VAL A 71 -7.21 -14.52 -14.24
N THR A 72 -6.24 -14.80 -15.12
CA THR A 72 -5.01 -13.99 -15.22
C THR A 72 -5.31 -12.53 -15.60
N ASN A 73 -6.16 -12.31 -16.60
CA ASN A 73 -6.54 -10.95 -17.02
C ASN A 73 -7.29 -10.19 -15.92
N LEU A 74 -8.26 -10.87 -15.28
CA LEU A 74 -9.03 -10.25 -14.19
C LEU A 74 -8.16 -9.98 -12.96
N THR A 75 -7.15 -10.81 -12.68
CA THR A 75 -6.18 -10.60 -11.61
C THR A 75 -5.37 -9.32 -11.86
N ALA A 76 -4.86 -9.13 -13.06
CA ALA A 76 -4.09 -7.92 -13.40
C ALA A 76 -4.91 -6.64 -13.21
N ILE A 77 -6.16 -6.63 -13.70
CA ILE A 77 -7.08 -5.49 -13.52
C ILE A 77 -7.42 -5.28 -12.04
N SER A 78 -7.67 -6.37 -11.30
CA SER A 78 -8.01 -6.31 -9.88
C SER A 78 -6.88 -5.74 -9.03
N ILE A 79 -5.62 -6.11 -9.30
CA ILE A 79 -4.45 -5.57 -8.61
C ILE A 79 -4.37 -4.04 -8.83
N TYR A 80 -4.51 -3.59 -10.08
CA TYR A 80 -4.48 -2.16 -10.40
C TYR A 80 -5.57 -1.38 -9.65
N GLU A 81 -6.83 -1.82 -9.72
CA GLU A 81 -7.96 -1.14 -9.08
C GLU A 81 -7.80 -1.11 -7.54
N LEU A 82 -7.30 -2.19 -6.96
CA LEU A 82 -7.07 -2.29 -5.52
C LEU A 82 -5.93 -1.36 -5.07
N GLU A 83 -4.81 -1.36 -5.79
CA GLU A 83 -3.71 -0.43 -5.49
C GLU A 83 -4.14 1.02 -5.68
N HIS A 84 -4.88 1.33 -6.76
CA HIS A 84 -5.42 2.66 -6.98
C HIS A 84 -6.34 3.10 -5.83
N SER A 85 -7.23 2.23 -5.35
CA SER A 85 -8.12 2.55 -4.22
C SER A 85 -7.36 2.79 -2.91
N ILE A 86 -6.32 1.98 -2.62
CA ILE A 86 -5.46 2.15 -1.45
C ILE A 86 -4.66 3.45 -1.55
N LEU A 87 -4.10 3.77 -2.72
CA LEU A 87 -3.34 5.00 -2.95
C LEU A 87 -4.22 6.24 -2.86
N ASN A 88 -5.42 6.20 -3.45
CA ASN A 88 -6.40 7.28 -3.34
C ASN A 88 -6.81 7.52 -1.88
N LYS A 89 -7.06 6.44 -1.12
CA LYS A 89 -7.29 6.57 0.33
C LYS A 89 -6.09 7.16 1.05
N THR A 90 -4.88 6.66 0.76
CA THR A 90 -3.63 7.14 1.37
C THR A 90 -3.43 8.64 1.14
N SER A 91 -3.73 9.15 -0.05
CA SER A 91 -3.57 10.58 -0.38
C SER A 91 -4.52 11.50 0.39
N LYS A 92 -5.62 10.95 0.92
CA LYS A 92 -6.63 11.69 1.69
C LYS A 92 -6.47 11.58 3.21
N LEU A 93 -5.54 10.74 3.68
CA LEU A 93 -5.27 10.61 5.12
C LEU A 93 -4.42 11.78 5.63
N SER A 94 -4.61 12.16 6.89
CA SER A 94 -3.77 13.16 7.55
C SER A 94 -2.32 12.66 7.69
N THR A 95 -1.37 13.60 7.71
CA THR A 95 0.06 13.30 7.90
C THR A 95 0.30 12.54 9.21
N ALA A 96 -0.41 12.90 10.27
CA ALA A 96 -0.35 12.21 11.57
C ALA A 96 -0.70 10.72 11.47
N LEU A 97 -1.77 10.38 10.73
CA LEU A 97 -2.18 8.99 10.50
C LEU A 97 -1.18 8.24 9.61
N LEU A 98 -0.57 8.91 8.62
CA LEU A 98 0.42 8.29 7.72
C LEU A 98 1.73 7.96 8.45
N GLU A 99 2.11 8.71 9.47
CA GLU A 99 3.29 8.45 10.29
C GLU A 99 3.05 7.36 11.33
N ASP A 100 1.78 7.10 11.71
CA ASP A 100 1.43 6.08 12.70
C ASP A 100 1.80 4.66 12.23
N PRO A 101 2.61 3.91 13.05
CA PRO A 101 2.98 2.54 12.73
C PRO A 101 1.79 1.58 12.58
N ALA A 102 0.69 1.82 13.30
CA ALA A 102 -0.51 0.99 13.21
C ALA A 102 -1.18 1.18 11.84
N THR A 103 -1.28 2.40 11.36
CA THR A 103 -1.81 2.74 10.02
C THR A 103 -0.95 2.17 8.91
N LYS A 104 0.39 2.24 9.03
CA LYS A 104 1.32 1.58 8.09
C LYS A 104 1.08 0.07 8.04
N THR A 105 0.89 -0.55 9.19
CA THR A 105 0.58 -1.99 9.28
C THR A 105 -0.76 -2.33 8.62
N LYS A 106 -1.82 -1.54 8.85
CA LYS A 106 -3.11 -1.73 8.20
C LYS A 106 -3.00 -1.61 6.68
N ARG A 107 -2.25 -0.63 6.16
CA ARG A 107 -1.99 -0.48 4.72
C ARG A 107 -1.29 -1.70 4.11
N GLU A 108 -0.26 -2.23 4.78
CA GLU A 108 0.44 -3.42 4.31
C GLU A 108 -0.44 -4.67 4.32
N LYS A 109 -1.33 -4.81 5.30
CA LYS A 109 -2.31 -5.89 5.34
C LYS A 109 -3.36 -5.74 4.22
N ALA A 110 -3.85 -4.52 3.99
CA ALA A 110 -4.81 -4.23 2.93
C ALA A 110 -4.29 -4.61 1.53
N LYS A 111 -2.99 -4.42 1.26
CA LYS A 111 -2.33 -4.81 0.00
C LYS A 111 -2.30 -6.32 -0.27
N ARG A 112 -2.56 -7.15 0.73
CA ARG A 112 -2.57 -8.63 0.58
C ARG A 112 -3.86 -9.19 0.00
N LEU A 113 -4.86 -8.36 -0.17
CA LEU A 113 -6.14 -8.78 -0.76
C LEU A 113 -5.94 -9.05 -2.26
N SER A 114 -6.56 -10.13 -2.74
CA SER A 114 -6.83 -10.38 -4.14
C SER A 114 -8.33 -10.56 -4.30
N LEU A 115 -8.98 -9.63 -4.97
CA LEU A 115 -10.43 -9.68 -5.17
C LEU A 115 -10.83 -10.84 -6.08
N ILE A 116 -9.98 -11.18 -7.05
CA ILE A 116 -10.27 -12.29 -7.96
C ILE A 116 -10.13 -13.63 -7.24
N ASP A 117 -9.15 -13.77 -6.33
CA ASP A 117 -9.01 -14.99 -5.52
C ASP A 117 -10.25 -15.19 -4.64
N LEU A 118 -10.78 -14.12 -4.05
CA LEU A 118 -12.02 -14.18 -3.28
C LEU A 118 -13.19 -14.68 -4.13
N LEU A 119 -13.34 -14.16 -5.34
CA LEU A 119 -14.39 -14.56 -6.26
C LEU A 119 -14.20 -16.00 -6.77
N ASP A 120 -12.96 -16.37 -7.10
CA ASP A 120 -12.63 -17.73 -7.57
C ASP A 120 -12.91 -18.78 -6.48
N GLN A 121 -12.62 -18.43 -5.22
CA GLN A 121 -12.93 -19.28 -4.07
C GLN A 121 -14.44 -19.41 -3.84
N TRP A 122 -15.20 -18.31 -3.92
CA TRP A 122 -16.66 -18.35 -3.85
C TRP A 122 -17.26 -19.22 -4.96
N MET A 123 -16.85 -19.01 -6.20
CA MET A 123 -17.28 -19.83 -7.34
C MET A 123 -16.84 -21.29 -7.17
N GLY A 124 -15.62 -21.53 -6.70
CA GLY A 124 -15.12 -22.86 -6.43
C GLY A 124 -15.96 -23.60 -5.38
N VAL A 125 -16.31 -22.95 -4.26
CA VAL A 125 -17.19 -23.54 -3.24
C VAL A 125 -18.54 -23.91 -3.86
N THR A 126 -19.17 -23.00 -4.60
CA THR A 126 -20.50 -23.25 -5.21
C THR A 126 -20.46 -24.38 -6.24
N VAL A 127 -19.48 -24.39 -7.14
CA VAL A 127 -19.31 -25.42 -8.17
C VAL A 127 -19.06 -26.80 -7.54
N HIS A 128 -18.15 -26.88 -6.57
CA HIS A 128 -17.84 -28.15 -5.91
C HIS A 128 -18.98 -28.64 -5.02
N LEU A 129 -19.77 -27.77 -4.39
CA LEU A 129 -20.98 -28.15 -3.65
C LEU A 129 -22.05 -28.73 -4.60
N VAL A 130 -22.29 -28.06 -5.72
CA VAL A 130 -23.24 -28.58 -6.73
C VAL A 130 -22.78 -29.93 -7.25
N THR A 131 -21.49 -30.06 -7.60
CA THR A 131 -20.93 -31.33 -8.07
C THR A 131 -21.09 -32.44 -7.02
N LEU A 132 -20.80 -32.14 -5.75
CA LEU A 132 -20.96 -33.08 -4.62
C LEU A 132 -22.41 -33.54 -4.48
N VAL A 133 -23.37 -32.60 -4.47
CA VAL A 133 -24.82 -32.93 -4.36
C VAL A 133 -25.26 -33.82 -5.50
N VAL A 134 -24.90 -33.47 -6.74
CA VAL A 134 -25.30 -34.27 -7.91
C VAL A 134 -24.70 -35.68 -7.87
N LEU A 135 -23.42 -35.83 -7.53
CA LEU A 135 -22.77 -37.13 -7.38
C LEU A 135 -23.44 -37.99 -6.30
N ILE A 136 -23.80 -37.39 -5.15
CA ILE A 136 -24.52 -38.07 -4.06
C ILE A 136 -25.92 -38.53 -4.53
N VAL A 137 -26.65 -37.65 -5.24
CA VAL A 137 -27.99 -38.01 -5.79
C VAL A 137 -27.88 -39.17 -6.76
N VAL A 138 -26.93 -39.12 -7.71
CA VAL A 138 -26.71 -40.19 -8.67
C VAL A 138 -26.38 -41.51 -7.95
N LEU A 139 -25.47 -41.49 -6.96
CA LEU A 139 -25.13 -42.69 -6.18
C LEU A 139 -26.36 -43.27 -5.45
N SER A 140 -27.20 -42.40 -4.90
CA SER A 140 -28.43 -42.78 -4.18
C SER A 140 -29.48 -43.38 -5.11
N CYS A 141 -29.62 -42.86 -6.34
CA CYS A 141 -30.54 -43.41 -7.37
C CYS A 141 -30.20 -44.84 -7.78
N TYR A 142 -28.92 -45.21 -7.69
CA TYR A 142 -28.49 -46.61 -7.95
C TYR A 142 -28.59 -47.52 -6.70
N GLY A 143 -29.20 -47.03 -5.58
CA GLY A 143 -29.47 -47.86 -4.39
C GLY A 143 -28.38 -47.78 -3.31
N PHE A 144 -27.29 -46.99 -3.52
CA PHE A 144 -26.18 -46.89 -2.57
C PHE A 144 -26.32 -45.68 -1.59
N TYR A 145 -27.56 -45.45 -1.08
CA TYR A 145 -27.88 -44.30 -0.23
C TYR A 145 -27.15 -44.33 1.16
N ILE A 146 -26.90 -45.54 1.71
CA ILE A 146 -26.13 -45.65 2.95
C ILE A 146 -24.69 -45.19 2.76
N LEU A 147 -24.06 -45.57 1.66
CA LEU A 147 -22.72 -45.16 1.29
C LEU A 147 -22.65 -43.62 1.09
N ALA A 148 -23.66 -43.07 0.42
CA ALA A 148 -23.79 -41.62 0.23
C ALA A 148 -23.87 -40.87 1.57
N LEU A 149 -24.63 -41.37 2.55
CA LEU A 149 -24.74 -40.81 3.89
C LEU A 149 -23.40 -40.85 4.66
N ILE A 150 -22.67 -41.99 4.59
CA ILE A 150 -21.33 -42.10 5.20
C ILE A 150 -20.37 -41.07 4.62
N ILE A 151 -20.32 -40.93 3.30
CA ILE A 151 -19.46 -39.95 2.63
C ILE A 151 -19.83 -38.53 3.07
N LEU A 152 -21.10 -38.20 3.17
CA LEU A 152 -21.58 -36.89 3.61
C LEU A 152 -21.21 -36.60 5.08
N GLY A 153 -21.33 -37.60 5.97
CA GLY A 153 -20.92 -37.49 7.36
C GLY A 153 -19.42 -37.22 7.54
N VAL A 154 -18.59 -37.93 6.75
CA VAL A 154 -17.14 -37.71 6.73
C VAL A 154 -16.82 -36.29 6.23
N GLN A 155 -17.54 -35.79 5.21
CA GLN A 155 -17.38 -34.44 4.71
C GLN A 155 -17.65 -33.36 5.75
N ILE A 156 -18.74 -33.47 6.49
CA ILE A 156 -19.12 -32.53 7.54
C ILE A 156 -18.03 -32.50 8.64
N LEU A 157 -17.58 -33.69 9.05
CA LEU A 157 -16.52 -33.81 10.06
C LEU A 157 -15.21 -33.13 9.60
N GLN A 158 -14.83 -33.32 8.33
CA GLN A 158 -13.63 -32.69 7.77
C GLN A 158 -13.73 -31.18 7.71
N LEU A 159 -14.85 -30.62 7.25
CA LEU A 159 -15.08 -29.18 7.23
C LEU A 159 -14.98 -28.58 8.66
N TYR A 160 -15.50 -29.27 9.64
CA TYR A 160 -15.40 -28.85 11.05
C TYR A 160 -13.95 -28.81 11.56
N LEU A 161 -13.20 -29.89 11.31
CA LEU A 161 -11.79 -29.97 11.73
C LEU A 161 -10.93 -28.89 11.04
N MET A 162 -11.14 -28.70 9.74
CA MET A 162 -10.40 -27.73 8.94
C MET A 162 -10.69 -26.27 9.38
N ARG A 163 -11.93 -25.96 9.74
CA ARG A 163 -12.28 -24.64 10.26
C ARG A 163 -11.49 -24.29 11.53
N ARG A 164 -11.41 -25.22 12.48
CA ARG A 164 -10.61 -25.06 13.70
C ARG A 164 -9.13 -24.84 13.42
N MET A 165 -8.60 -25.55 12.43
CA MET A 165 -7.19 -25.45 12.07
C MET A 165 -6.86 -24.15 11.35
N SER A 166 -7.68 -23.75 10.38
CA SER A 166 -7.48 -22.50 9.63
C SER A 166 -7.40 -21.29 10.57
N GLN A 167 -8.23 -21.22 11.60
CA GLN A 167 -8.19 -20.16 12.58
C GLN A 167 -6.87 -20.12 13.38
N LYS A 168 -6.34 -21.29 13.80
CA LYS A 168 -5.05 -21.36 14.52
C LYS A 168 -3.88 -20.96 13.63
N VAL A 169 -3.92 -21.37 12.38
CA VAL A 169 -2.87 -21.06 11.38
C VAL A 169 -2.81 -19.56 11.09
N GLU A 170 -3.96 -18.89 10.99
CA GLU A 170 -4.02 -17.45 10.69
C GLU A 170 -3.54 -16.59 11.87
N ALA A 171 -3.89 -16.96 13.11
CA ALA A 171 -3.40 -16.27 14.31
C ALA A 171 -1.86 -16.23 14.40
N ILE A 172 -1.17 -17.28 13.91
CA ILE A 172 0.29 -17.32 13.87
C ILE A 172 0.84 -16.46 12.73
N SER A 173 0.14 -16.34 11.59
CA SER A 173 0.60 -15.55 10.44
C SER A 173 0.52 -14.03 10.67
N ALA A 174 -0.37 -13.58 11.53
CA ALA A 174 -0.50 -12.17 11.89
C ALA A 174 0.78 -11.59 12.51
N ASN A 175 1.49 -12.39 13.34
CA ASN A 175 2.73 -11.98 13.99
C ASN A 175 3.95 -11.91 13.05
N GLN A 176 3.87 -12.47 11.84
CA GLN A 176 5.00 -12.50 10.90
C GLN A 176 5.22 -11.16 10.17
N THR A 177 4.22 -10.27 10.15
CA THR A 177 4.30 -8.99 9.43
C THR A 177 5.42 -8.09 9.97
N SER A 178 5.60 -8.03 11.28
CA SER A 178 6.67 -7.24 11.91
C SER A 178 8.06 -7.81 11.61
N THR A 179 8.20 -9.13 11.59
CA THR A 179 9.46 -9.82 11.30
C THR A 179 9.91 -9.61 9.85
N VAL A 180 8.98 -9.73 8.90
CA VAL A 180 9.26 -9.46 7.47
C VAL A 180 9.67 -8.00 7.27
N ARG A 181 9.03 -7.05 7.97
CA ARG A 181 9.41 -5.64 7.91
C ARG A 181 10.84 -5.42 8.42
N THR A 182 11.22 -6.04 9.53
CA THR A 182 12.58 -5.94 10.08
C THR A 182 13.61 -6.51 9.10
N ILE A 183 13.33 -7.65 8.47
CA ILE A 183 14.22 -8.24 7.44
C ILE A 183 14.36 -7.29 6.25
N ASN A 184 13.25 -6.76 5.73
CA ASN A 184 13.27 -5.81 4.60
C ASN A 184 14.07 -4.54 4.94
N TYR A 185 13.95 -4.03 6.17
CA TYR A 185 14.76 -2.90 6.64
C TYR A 185 16.27 -3.24 6.65
N LEU A 186 16.65 -4.42 7.12
CA LEU A 186 18.06 -4.85 7.10
C LEU A 186 18.60 -5.04 5.68
N ILE A 187 17.74 -5.53 4.75
CA ILE A 187 18.08 -5.62 3.32
C ILE A 187 18.27 -4.21 2.74
N ASP A 188 17.33 -3.29 3.04
CA ASP A 188 17.42 -1.91 2.55
C ASP A 188 18.72 -1.23 2.97
N LEU A 189 19.17 -1.41 4.22
CA LEU A 189 20.47 -0.92 4.68
C LEU A 189 21.64 -1.44 3.85
N LEU A 190 21.56 -2.65 3.33
CA LEU A 190 22.63 -3.29 2.52
C LEU A 190 22.64 -2.83 1.06
N VAL A 191 21.50 -2.30 0.55
CA VAL A 191 21.29 -2.01 -0.88
C VAL A 191 21.12 -0.52 -1.14
N ASN A 192 20.66 0.26 -0.15
CA ASN A 192 20.36 1.68 -0.33
C ASN A 192 21.64 2.50 -0.51
N ARG A 193 21.67 3.34 -1.54
CA ARG A 193 22.81 4.22 -1.89
C ARG A 193 23.29 5.07 -0.69
N ASN A 194 22.38 5.51 0.16
CA ASN A 194 22.73 6.37 1.28
C ASN A 194 23.41 5.64 2.43
N SER A 195 23.09 4.35 2.66
CA SER A 195 23.65 3.54 3.74
C SER A 195 24.89 2.72 3.33
N ILE A 196 25.03 2.38 2.03
CA ILE A 196 26.16 1.57 1.53
C ILE A 196 27.55 2.11 1.94
N PRO A 197 27.86 3.43 1.87
CA PRO A 197 29.18 3.93 2.25
C PRO A 197 29.53 3.59 3.71
N GLU A 198 28.59 3.81 4.64
CA GLU A 198 28.81 3.51 6.06
C GLU A 198 28.90 2.01 6.33
N VAL A 199 27.98 1.23 5.73
CA VAL A 199 27.98 -0.25 5.86
C VAL A 199 29.31 -0.84 5.40
N ARG A 200 29.91 -0.31 4.33
CA ARG A 200 31.22 -0.74 3.82
C ARG A 200 32.37 -0.24 4.71
N MET A 201 32.35 1.05 5.08
CA MET A 201 33.41 1.66 5.88
C MET A 201 33.55 0.98 7.24
N TYR A 202 32.44 0.74 7.92
CA TYR A 202 32.40 0.09 9.22
C TYR A 202 32.35 -1.45 9.17
N ARG A 203 32.44 -2.05 7.95
CA ARG A 203 32.38 -3.51 7.74
C ARG A 203 31.17 -4.19 8.38
N MET A 204 30.03 -3.50 8.38
CA MET A 204 28.81 -3.96 9.08
C MET A 204 28.10 -5.13 8.38
N SER A 205 28.48 -5.48 7.16
CA SER A 205 27.79 -6.50 6.36
C SER A 205 27.67 -7.84 7.10
N SER A 206 28.75 -8.32 7.74
CA SER A 206 28.72 -9.59 8.49
C SER A 206 27.77 -9.55 9.68
N TYR A 207 27.73 -8.43 10.42
CA TYR A 207 26.81 -8.22 11.52
C TYR A 207 25.35 -8.22 11.05
N LEU A 208 25.06 -7.47 9.99
CA LEU A 208 23.70 -7.38 9.42
C LEU A 208 23.22 -8.75 8.90
N PHE A 209 24.11 -9.51 8.22
CA PHE A 209 23.80 -10.88 7.80
C PHE A 209 23.55 -11.82 8.98
N THR A 210 24.36 -11.73 10.03
CA THR A 210 24.16 -12.55 11.24
C THR A 210 22.82 -12.22 11.89
N LYS A 211 22.49 -10.93 12.02
CA LYS A 211 21.22 -10.47 12.59
C LYS A 211 20.03 -10.91 11.76
N MET A 212 20.11 -10.76 10.44
CA MET A 212 19.09 -11.23 9.51
C MET A 212 18.92 -12.75 9.60
N ARG A 213 20.02 -13.51 9.71
CA ARG A 213 19.99 -14.97 9.86
C ARG A 213 19.33 -15.42 11.16
N GLU A 214 19.60 -14.76 12.28
CA GLU A 214 18.95 -15.04 13.57
C GLU A 214 17.43 -14.88 13.47
N ILE A 215 16.99 -13.75 12.93
CA ILE A 215 15.57 -13.44 12.74
C ILE A 215 14.94 -14.45 11.78
N PHE A 216 15.60 -14.74 10.67
CA PHE A 216 15.15 -15.72 9.68
C PHE A 216 15.00 -17.11 10.28
N ILE A 217 16.01 -17.60 11.02
CA ILE A 217 15.97 -18.94 11.64
C ILE A 217 14.86 -19.02 12.68
N SER A 218 14.67 -18.00 13.51
CA SER A 218 13.58 -17.94 14.48
C SER A 218 12.22 -18.04 13.80
N ASN A 219 12.00 -17.23 12.76
CA ASN A 219 10.77 -17.23 11.98
C ASN A 219 10.57 -18.55 11.22
N PHE A 220 11.64 -19.08 10.61
CA PHE A 220 11.61 -20.36 9.91
C PHE A 220 11.23 -21.52 10.83
N LYS A 221 11.79 -21.60 12.03
CA LYS A 221 11.41 -22.64 13.02
C LYS A 221 9.92 -22.62 13.37
N GLN A 222 9.36 -21.42 13.55
CA GLN A 222 7.92 -21.27 13.82
C GLN A 222 7.09 -21.70 12.61
N MET A 223 7.46 -21.25 11.42
CA MET A 223 6.78 -21.58 10.17
C MET A 223 6.89 -23.09 9.87
N HIS A 224 8.06 -23.67 10.05
CA HIS A 224 8.29 -25.10 9.81
C HIS A 224 7.44 -26.00 10.72
N ARG A 225 7.37 -25.69 12.02
CA ARG A 225 6.48 -26.41 12.94
C ARG A 225 5.02 -26.34 12.51
N LYS A 226 4.58 -25.17 12.03
CA LYS A 226 3.24 -24.95 11.51
C LYS A 226 2.98 -25.80 10.26
N VAL A 227 3.91 -25.80 9.31
CA VAL A 227 3.81 -26.58 8.07
C VAL A 227 3.76 -28.09 8.41
N ILE A 228 4.68 -28.59 9.23
CA ILE A 228 4.67 -30.01 9.63
C ILE A 228 3.34 -30.38 10.27
N TYR A 229 2.82 -29.55 11.20
CA TYR A 229 1.55 -29.84 11.85
C TYR A 229 0.39 -29.88 10.85
N SER A 230 0.33 -28.91 9.93
CA SER A 230 -0.70 -28.86 8.90
C SER A 230 -0.61 -30.05 7.93
N GLU A 231 0.61 -30.39 7.48
CA GLU A 231 0.82 -31.49 6.55
C GLU A 231 0.63 -32.86 7.19
N SER A 232 0.98 -33.03 8.46
CA SER A 232 0.71 -34.30 9.18
C SER A 232 -0.80 -34.59 9.28
N LEU A 233 -1.60 -33.53 9.43
CA LEU A 233 -3.08 -33.68 9.44
C LEU A 233 -3.63 -33.94 8.03
N ASN A 234 -3.11 -33.25 7.02
CA ASN A 234 -3.48 -33.53 5.62
C ASN A 234 -3.13 -34.97 5.23
N PHE A 235 -1.97 -35.47 5.66
CA PHE A 235 -1.55 -36.86 5.44
C PHE A 235 -2.50 -37.85 6.12
N SER A 236 -2.83 -37.63 7.43
CA SER A 236 -3.78 -38.48 8.15
C SER A 236 -5.16 -38.51 7.49
N GLN A 237 -5.62 -37.35 7.03
CA GLN A 237 -6.87 -37.20 6.28
C GLN A 237 -6.84 -37.97 4.96
N SER A 238 -5.76 -37.85 4.17
CA SER A 238 -5.60 -38.56 2.91
C SER A 238 -5.58 -40.08 3.11
N LEU A 239 -4.95 -40.58 4.19
CA LEU A 239 -4.92 -41.98 4.52
C LEU A 239 -6.33 -42.53 4.82
N ILE A 240 -7.12 -41.82 5.63
CA ILE A 240 -8.52 -42.17 5.92
C ILE A 240 -9.34 -42.23 4.62
N MET A 241 -9.13 -41.26 3.74
CA MET A 241 -9.84 -41.21 2.44
C MET A 241 -9.48 -42.37 1.51
N ILE A 242 -8.21 -42.74 1.44
CA ILE A 242 -7.76 -43.88 0.63
C ILE A 242 -8.39 -45.18 1.17
N LEU A 243 -8.41 -45.38 2.50
CA LEU A 243 -9.03 -46.56 3.11
C LEU A 243 -10.53 -46.61 2.86
N LEU A 244 -11.24 -45.49 3.02
CA LEU A 244 -12.68 -45.42 2.71
C LEU A 244 -12.97 -45.67 1.25
N ASN A 245 -12.18 -45.14 0.32
CA ASN A 245 -12.33 -45.41 -1.11
C ASN A 245 -12.10 -46.88 -1.42
N GLY A 246 -11.07 -47.52 -0.83
CA GLY A 246 -10.83 -48.94 -0.97
C GLY A 246 -12.00 -49.80 -0.49
N ILE A 247 -12.57 -49.48 0.69
CA ILE A 247 -13.77 -50.17 1.22
C ILE A 247 -14.97 -49.96 0.29
N THR A 248 -15.16 -48.75 -0.24
CA THR A 248 -16.22 -48.42 -1.18
C THR A 248 -16.12 -49.28 -2.46
N ILE A 249 -14.92 -49.35 -3.02
CA ILE A 249 -14.66 -50.18 -4.23
C ILE A 249 -14.96 -51.67 -3.96
N ALA A 250 -14.51 -52.17 -2.79
CA ALA A 250 -14.77 -53.57 -2.41
C ALA A 250 -16.29 -53.85 -2.26
N ILE A 251 -17.04 -52.96 -1.63
CA ILE A 251 -18.53 -53.11 -1.50
C ILE A 251 -19.18 -53.08 -2.88
N LEU A 252 -18.79 -52.15 -3.77
CA LEU A 252 -19.31 -52.06 -5.12
C LEU A 252 -19.00 -53.32 -5.95
N ALA A 253 -17.79 -53.84 -5.85
CA ALA A 253 -17.39 -55.05 -6.54
C ALA A 253 -18.20 -56.28 -6.07
N MET A 254 -18.39 -56.43 -4.75
CA MET A 254 -19.17 -57.54 -4.18
C MET A 254 -20.66 -57.48 -4.56
N THR A 255 -21.28 -56.28 -4.47
CA THR A 255 -22.72 -56.11 -4.70
C THR A 255 -23.05 -56.26 -6.20
N ILE A 256 -22.25 -55.68 -7.10
CA ILE A 256 -22.48 -55.74 -8.55
C ILE A 256 -22.14 -57.15 -9.09
N GLY A 257 -21.05 -57.76 -8.60
CA GLY A 257 -20.65 -59.11 -8.99
C GLY A 257 -21.71 -60.16 -8.58
N SER A 258 -22.38 -60.01 -7.46
CA SER A 258 -23.44 -60.92 -7.00
C SER A 258 -24.79 -60.68 -7.68
N SER A 259 -25.07 -59.48 -8.17
CA SER A 259 -26.36 -59.09 -8.76
C SER A 259 -26.46 -59.28 -10.29
N GLY A 260 -25.37 -59.69 -10.97
CA GLY A 260 -25.34 -59.84 -12.42
C GLY A 260 -25.54 -58.56 -13.22
N GLN A 261 -25.27 -57.41 -12.59
CA GLN A 261 -25.40 -56.09 -13.23
C GLN A 261 -24.27 -55.85 -14.24
N SER A 262 -24.43 -54.79 -15.10
CA SER A 262 -23.49 -54.53 -16.18
C SER A 262 -22.12 -54.01 -15.66
N ALA A 263 -21.06 -54.35 -16.41
CA ALA A 263 -19.72 -53.84 -16.12
C ALA A 263 -19.66 -52.30 -16.26
N GLY A 264 -20.45 -51.70 -17.13
CA GLY A 264 -20.55 -50.26 -17.29
C GLY A 264 -21.11 -49.57 -16.03
N LEU A 265 -22.06 -50.22 -15.33
CA LEU A 265 -22.55 -49.71 -14.05
C LEU A 265 -21.43 -49.70 -12.98
N PHE A 266 -20.63 -50.76 -12.91
CA PHE A 266 -19.49 -50.84 -12.01
C PHE A 266 -18.50 -49.70 -12.27
N VAL A 267 -18.14 -49.48 -13.56
CA VAL A 267 -17.22 -48.40 -13.94
C VAL A 267 -17.80 -47.03 -13.61
N LEU A 268 -19.08 -46.78 -13.86
CA LEU A 268 -19.75 -45.53 -13.50
C LEU A 268 -19.65 -45.24 -11.98
N LEU A 269 -20.04 -46.24 -11.17
CA LEU A 269 -20.03 -46.08 -9.69
C LEU A 269 -18.62 -45.95 -9.14
N LEU A 270 -17.64 -46.63 -9.73
CA LEU A 270 -16.23 -46.49 -9.41
C LEU A 270 -15.72 -45.07 -9.74
N GLN A 271 -16.09 -44.54 -10.92
CA GLN A 271 -15.74 -43.16 -11.29
C GLN A 271 -16.41 -42.13 -10.37
N ILE A 272 -17.70 -42.29 -10.05
CA ILE A 272 -18.43 -41.43 -9.11
C ILE A 272 -17.76 -41.45 -7.76
N SER A 273 -17.39 -42.64 -7.24
CA SER A 273 -16.65 -42.76 -5.96
C SER A 273 -15.32 -42.00 -6.02
N ASN A 274 -14.51 -42.21 -7.05
CA ASN A 274 -13.25 -41.50 -7.21
C ASN A 274 -13.43 -39.97 -7.27
N GLN A 275 -14.45 -39.50 -7.99
CA GLN A 275 -14.78 -38.07 -8.06
C GLN A 275 -15.24 -37.51 -6.72
N LEU A 276 -16.06 -38.24 -5.95
CA LEU A 276 -16.44 -37.82 -4.60
C LEU A 276 -15.23 -37.65 -3.67
N PHE A 277 -14.30 -38.62 -3.70
CA PHE A 277 -13.08 -38.56 -2.92
C PHE A 277 -12.10 -37.46 -3.39
N ALA A 278 -12.13 -37.03 -4.64
CA ALA A 278 -11.36 -35.91 -5.16
C ALA A 278 -11.99 -34.53 -4.84
N VAL A 279 -13.32 -34.42 -4.90
CA VAL A 279 -14.05 -33.16 -4.64
C VAL A 279 -13.95 -32.75 -3.18
N ILE A 280 -13.98 -33.72 -2.24
CA ILE A 280 -13.96 -33.46 -0.81
C ILE A 280 -12.74 -32.66 -0.33
N PRO A 281 -11.49 -33.09 -0.57
CA PRO A 281 -10.31 -32.32 -0.17
C PRO A 281 -10.24 -30.95 -0.87
N THR A 282 -10.68 -30.90 -2.14
CA THR A 282 -10.69 -29.66 -2.92
C THR A 282 -11.66 -28.65 -2.32
N LEU A 283 -12.88 -29.04 -2.01
CA LEU A 283 -13.88 -28.19 -1.35
C LEU A 283 -13.37 -27.68 0.00
N THR A 284 -12.75 -28.55 0.79
CA THR A 284 -12.17 -28.21 2.09
C THR A 284 -11.07 -27.14 1.95
N ARG A 285 -10.18 -27.30 0.97
CA ARG A 285 -9.11 -26.34 0.67
C ARG A 285 -9.69 -25.00 0.23
N VAL A 286 -10.58 -25.00 -0.75
CA VAL A 286 -11.19 -23.77 -1.28
C VAL A 286 -11.97 -23.04 -0.21
N TYR A 287 -12.69 -23.75 0.66
CA TYR A 287 -13.36 -23.15 1.81
C TYR A 287 -12.36 -22.51 2.81
N SER A 288 -11.26 -23.19 3.13
CA SER A 288 -10.21 -22.63 3.99
C SER A 288 -9.62 -21.34 3.40
N ASP A 289 -9.36 -21.33 2.09
CA ASP A 289 -8.81 -20.17 1.40
C ASP A 289 -9.83 -19.03 1.32
N LEU A 290 -11.12 -19.33 1.19
CA LEU A 290 -12.21 -18.36 1.28
C LEU A 290 -12.24 -17.66 2.64
N VAL A 291 -12.10 -18.41 3.74
CA VAL A 291 -12.03 -17.83 5.10
C VAL A 291 -10.85 -16.86 5.22
N LYS A 292 -9.66 -17.25 4.72
CA LYS A 292 -8.47 -16.38 4.73
C LYS A 292 -8.68 -15.12 3.88
N SER A 293 -9.25 -15.26 2.70
CA SER A 293 -9.53 -14.13 1.80
C SER A 293 -10.56 -13.17 2.39
N ARG A 294 -11.55 -13.68 3.12
CA ARG A 294 -12.50 -12.86 3.87
C ARG A 294 -11.80 -12.01 4.93
N LEU A 295 -10.89 -12.59 5.72
CA LEU A 295 -10.10 -11.83 6.71
C LEU A 295 -9.25 -10.74 6.05
N ARG A 296 -8.64 -11.02 4.90
CA ARG A 296 -7.91 -10.01 4.11
C ARG A 296 -8.82 -8.89 3.59
N TYR A 297 -10.05 -9.22 3.23
CA TYR A 297 -11.05 -8.23 2.84
C TYR A 297 -11.47 -7.34 4.02
N GLU A 298 -11.61 -7.91 5.23
CA GLU A 298 -11.86 -7.15 6.45
C GLU A 298 -10.69 -6.21 6.79
N ASP A 299 -9.44 -6.67 6.65
CA ASP A 299 -8.24 -5.82 6.79
C ASP A 299 -8.23 -4.66 5.75
N TYR A 300 -8.56 -4.94 4.49
CA TYR A 300 -8.68 -3.93 3.45
C TYR A 300 -9.77 -2.91 3.78
N ARG A 301 -10.95 -3.36 4.19
CA ARG A 301 -12.05 -2.49 4.56
C ARG A 301 -11.69 -1.62 5.77
N SER A 302 -11.05 -2.19 6.79
CA SER A 302 -10.61 -1.46 7.98
C SER A 302 -9.61 -0.32 7.65
N TYR A 303 -8.86 -0.45 6.56
CA TYR A 303 -7.99 0.61 6.06
C TYR A 303 -8.78 1.69 5.32
N LEU A 304 -9.75 1.32 4.49
CA LEU A 304 -10.59 2.27 3.76
C LEU A 304 -11.54 3.06 4.69
N ASP A 305 -11.93 2.48 5.82
CA ASP A 305 -12.81 3.10 6.83
C ASP A 305 -12.05 4.10 7.74
N LEU A 306 -10.74 4.30 7.57
CA LEU A 306 -10.00 5.34 8.31
C LEU A 306 -10.56 6.72 7.96
N GLU A 307 -10.59 7.63 8.96
CA GLU A 307 -11.06 8.99 8.77
C GLU A 307 -10.20 9.74 7.75
N GLU A 308 -10.85 10.35 6.76
CA GLU A 308 -10.20 11.20 5.77
C GLU A 308 -10.07 12.62 6.31
N GLN A 309 -8.93 13.23 6.06
CA GLN A 309 -8.82 14.68 6.23
C GLN A 309 -9.64 15.31 5.12
N VAL A 310 -10.62 16.16 5.47
CA VAL A 310 -11.42 16.89 4.49
C VAL A 310 -10.50 17.83 3.72
N LEU A 311 -10.06 17.37 2.55
CA LEU A 311 -9.36 18.19 1.57
C LEU A 311 -10.41 18.56 0.54
N SER A 312 -10.99 19.76 0.64
CA SER A 312 -11.93 20.20 -0.40
C SER A 312 -11.12 20.50 -1.67
N ASP A 313 -11.22 19.61 -2.65
CA ASP A 313 -10.66 19.83 -4.00
C ASP A 313 -11.50 20.86 -4.82
N ASN A 314 -12.63 21.31 -4.27
CA ASN A 314 -13.57 22.20 -4.95
C ASN A 314 -13.63 23.56 -4.26
N LEU A 315 -12.68 24.43 -4.55
CA LEU A 315 -12.91 25.85 -4.34
C LEU A 315 -12.37 26.61 -5.55
N GLU A 316 -13.29 27.14 -6.32
CA GLU A 316 -13.02 28.21 -7.25
C GLU A 316 -12.23 29.29 -6.52
N SER A 317 -10.97 29.47 -6.90
CA SER A 317 -10.11 30.55 -6.42
C SER A 317 -10.64 31.88 -6.95
N THR A 318 -11.65 32.41 -6.28
CA THR A 318 -12.28 33.70 -6.62
C THR A 318 -11.47 34.91 -6.12
N ILE A 319 -10.35 34.69 -5.44
CA ILE A 319 -9.56 35.79 -4.84
C ILE A 319 -8.33 36.07 -5.71
N LYS A 320 -8.46 37.00 -6.65
CA LYS A 320 -7.36 37.47 -7.52
C LYS A 320 -6.37 38.44 -6.84
N ASN A 321 -6.57 38.84 -5.59
CA ASN A 321 -5.67 39.77 -4.90
C ASN A 321 -4.64 39.02 -4.07
N ILE A 322 -3.35 39.36 -4.28
CA ILE A 322 -2.21 38.87 -3.50
C ILE A 322 -2.12 39.73 -2.23
N ASP A 323 -3.12 39.65 -1.35
CA ASP A 323 -3.03 40.32 -0.05
C ASP A 323 -2.20 39.43 0.88
N ALA A 324 -1.28 40.06 1.61
CA ALA A 324 -0.43 39.37 2.56
C ALA A 324 -1.26 38.74 3.70
N MET A 325 -0.87 37.55 4.15
CA MET A 325 -1.61 36.76 5.13
C MET A 325 -1.18 37.13 6.57
N GLN A 326 -2.16 37.28 7.47
CA GLN A 326 -1.93 37.31 8.90
C GLN A 326 -2.01 35.90 9.48
N VAL A 327 -1.11 35.57 10.43
CA VAL A 327 -1.14 34.31 11.19
C VAL A 327 -1.27 34.61 12.68
N GLN A 328 -2.31 34.09 13.31
CA GLN A 328 -2.55 34.26 14.75
C GLN A 328 -2.54 32.90 15.45
N ILE A 329 -1.69 32.76 16.45
CA ILE A 329 -1.51 31.55 17.26
C ILE A 329 -1.78 31.89 18.71
N LYS A 330 -2.72 31.17 19.35
CA LYS A 330 -3.12 31.39 20.73
C LYS A 330 -3.06 30.11 21.55
N HIS A 331 -2.30 30.18 22.66
CA HIS A 331 -2.18 29.09 23.64
C HIS A 331 -1.93 27.73 23.01
N LEU A 332 -1.06 27.64 22.00
CA LEU A 332 -0.82 26.45 21.23
C LEU A 332 0.01 25.45 22.00
N PHE A 333 -0.52 24.23 22.11
CA PHE A 333 0.22 23.05 22.58
C PHE A 333 0.21 21.98 21.50
N PHE A 334 1.31 21.26 21.40
CA PHE A 334 1.40 20.15 20.46
C PHE A 334 2.28 19.03 20.97
N ARG A 335 1.82 17.79 20.75
CA ARG A 335 2.55 16.56 21.05
C ARG A 335 2.37 15.55 19.91
N TYR A 336 3.48 14.99 19.41
CA TYR A 336 3.42 13.88 18.50
C TYR A 336 2.87 12.63 19.20
N ALA A 337 2.10 11.81 18.50
CA ALA A 337 1.49 10.60 19.06
C ALA A 337 2.51 9.62 19.66
N THR A 338 3.74 9.61 19.15
CA THR A 338 4.85 8.77 19.63
C THR A 338 5.60 9.34 20.84
N ASN A 339 5.36 10.62 21.21
CA ASN A 339 6.10 11.30 22.25
C ASN A 339 5.34 11.30 23.59
N ALA A 340 6.08 11.14 24.69
CA ALA A 340 5.50 11.23 26.03
C ALA A 340 5.31 12.70 26.52
N LYS A 341 6.04 13.66 25.95
CA LYS A 341 6.04 15.07 26.36
C LYS A 341 5.59 15.97 25.22
N ASP A 342 5.04 17.12 25.56
CA ASP A 342 4.68 18.14 24.60
C ASP A 342 5.93 18.69 23.91
N THR A 343 5.86 18.77 22.58
CA THR A 343 6.92 19.34 21.73
C THR A 343 6.82 20.86 21.67
N LEU A 344 5.59 21.40 21.73
CA LEU A 344 5.34 22.85 21.85
C LEU A 344 4.44 23.10 23.04
N ARG A 345 4.72 24.19 23.78
CA ARG A 345 4.03 24.56 25.02
C ARG A 345 3.66 26.04 25.02
N ASN A 346 2.38 26.32 25.12
CA ASN A 346 1.81 27.66 25.28
C ASN A 346 2.39 28.71 24.31
N ILE A 347 2.49 28.36 23.02
CA ILE A 347 2.97 29.25 21.98
C ILE A 347 1.91 30.31 21.68
N ASN A 348 2.30 31.59 21.76
CA ASN A 348 1.49 32.75 21.43
C ASN A 348 2.27 33.64 20.46
N ILE A 349 1.77 33.75 19.20
CA ILE A 349 2.39 34.51 18.12
C ILE A 349 1.30 35.23 17.33
N THR A 350 1.55 36.49 17.00
CA THR A 350 0.81 37.19 15.93
C THR A 350 1.83 37.69 14.91
N ILE A 351 1.64 37.28 13.65
CA ILE A 351 2.43 37.74 12.51
C ILE A 351 1.50 38.58 11.65
N HIS A 352 1.85 39.86 11.47
CA HIS A 352 1.04 40.80 10.72
C HIS A 352 1.21 40.64 9.20
N PRO A 353 0.24 41.09 8.39
CA PRO A 353 0.37 41.06 6.95
C PRO A 353 1.63 41.80 6.47
N GLY A 354 2.43 41.13 5.63
CA GLY A 354 3.68 41.66 5.08
C GLY A 354 4.85 41.61 6.05
N GLU A 355 4.68 41.19 7.31
CA GLU A 355 5.75 41.05 8.28
C GLU A 355 6.67 39.88 7.96
N ARG A 356 7.96 40.07 8.03
CA ARG A 356 8.98 39.03 7.90
C ARG A 356 9.46 38.62 9.27
N VAL A 357 9.27 37.36 9.64
CA VAL A 357 9.64 36.84 10.95
C VAL A 357 10.67 35.71 10.85
N ALA A 358 11.56 35.65 11.85
CA ALA A 358 12.49 34.54 11.99
C ALA A 358 12.16 33.70 13.23
N PHE A 359 12.07 32.38 13.06
CA PHE A 359 12.09 31.42 14.16
C PHE A 359 13.51 30.92 14.35
N VAL A 360 14.14 31.29 15.47
CA VAL A 360 15.52 30.94 15.77
C VAL A 360 15.61 30.10 17.04
N GLY A 361 16.69 29.34 17.21
CA GLY A 361 16.89 28.48 18.39
C GLY A 361 17.66 27.22 18.05
N GLU A 362 18.03 26.47 19.07
CA GLU A 362 18.78 25.22 18.91
C GLU A 362 17.96 24.13 18.17
N ASN A 363 18.67 23.10 17.67
CA ASN A 363 18.00 21.94 17.05
C ASN A 363 17.11 21.24 18.09
N GLY A 364 15.91 20.83 17.66
CA GLY A 364 14.93 20.20 18.55
C GLY A 364 14.12 21.17 19.43
N SER A 365 14.28 22.50 19.28
CA SER A 365 13.51 23.49 20.06
C SER A 365 12.04 23.62 19.64
N GLY A 366 11.58 22.98 18.57
CA GLY A 366 10.18 22.96 18.12
C GLY A 366 9.87 23.82 16.90
N LYS A 367 10.84 24.53 16.28
CA LYS A 367 10.64 25.44 15.14
C LYS A 367 9.96 24.77 13.94
N SER A 368 10.54 23.71 13.40
CA SER A 368 9.97 22.98 12.24
C SER A 368 8.65 22.29 12.59
N THR A 369 8.43 21.94 13.86
CA THR A 369 7.13 21.44 14.33
C THR A 369 6.07 22.53 14.24
N LEU A 370 6.39 23.77 14.65
CA LEU A 370 5.47 24.89 14.52
C LEU A 370 5.16 25.20 13.05
N VAL A 371 6.15 25.15 12.18
CA VAL A 371 5.94 25.29 10.72
C VAL A 371 4.95 24.25 10.20
N LYS A 372 5.10 22.97 10.56
CA LYS A 372 4.17 21.91 10.15
C LYS A 372 2.73 22.16 10.62
N LEU A 373 2.56 22.76 11.80
CA LEU A 373 1.24 23.16 12.33
C LEU A 373 0.68 24.38 11.57
N ILE A 374 1.49 25.40 11.29
CA ILE A 374 1.08 26.57 10.49
C ILE A 374 0.66 26.15 9.07
N LEU A 375 1.30 25.11 8.52
CA LEU A 375 0.95 24.51 7.21
C LEU A 375 -0.32 23.63 7.27
N GLY A 376 -0.93 23.45 8.43
CA GLY A 376 -2.11 22.59 8.61
C GLY A 376 -1.82 21.10 8.38
N LEU A 377 -0.55 20.67 8.44
CA LEU A 377 -0.16 19.26 8.26
C LEU A 377 -0.52 18.40 9.48
N TYR A 378 -0.61 19.01 10.66
CA TYR A 378 -0.99 18.40 11.93
C TYR A 378 -2.04 19.25 12.63
N PRO A 379 -3.02 18.63 13.29
CA PRO A 379 -3.91 19.34 14.21
C PRO A 379 -3.16 19.69 15.51
N SER A 380 -3.47 20.82 16.12
CA SER A 380 -2.97 21.17 17.46
C SER A 380 -3.54 20.25 18.54
N THR A 381 -2.80 20.00 19.61
CA THR A 381 -3.30 19.25 20.78
C THR A 381 -4.22 20.12 21.63
N ALA A 382 -3.89 21.42 21.76
CA ALA A 382 -4.72 22.44 22.38
C ALA A 382 -4.34 23.83 21.84
N GLY A 383 -5.21 24.82 22.03
CA GLY A 383 -5.06 26.16 21.45
C GLY A 383 -5.54 26.23 20.02
N SER A 384 -5.24 27.33 19.33
CA SER A 384 -5.69 27.56 17.96
C SER A 384 -4.66 28.25 17.10
N ILE A 385 -4.71 27.96 15.78
CA ILE A 385 -4.03 28.70 14.72
C ILE A 385 -5.11 29.20 13.78
N GLN A 386 -5.07 30.49 13.48
CA GLN A 386 -6.00 31.15 12.56
C GLN A 386 -5.22 31.92 11.52
N TRP A 387 -5.71 31.92 10.29
CA TRP A 387 -5.11 32.61 9.16
C TRP A 387 -6.12 33.60 8.60
N PHE A 388 -5.68 34.83 8.34
CA PHE A 388 -6.55 35.88 7.82
C PHE A 388 -5.95 36.50 6.56
N LYS A 389 -6.79 36.82 5.60
CA LYS A 389 -6.49 37.57 4.39
C LYS A 389 -7.40 38.77 4.31
N GLY A 390 -6.87 39.94 4.68
CA GLY A 390 -7.70 41.08 5.02
C GLY A 390 -8.57 40.77 6.27
N GLU A 391 -9.87 40.97 6.16
CA GLU A 391 -10.83 40.67 7.23
C GLU A 391 -11.36 39.19 7.19
N ASN A 392 -11.01 38.43 6.15
CA ASN A 392 -11.53 37.08 5.96
C ASN A 392 -10.60 36.02 6.57
N GLU A 393 -11.18 35.12 7.36
CA GLU A 393 -10.47 33.94 7.85
C GLU A 393 -10.29 32.92 6.73
N VAL A 394 -9.06 32.44 6.55
CA VAL A 394 -8.70 31.39 5.61
C VAL A 394 -8.81 30.04 6.32
N LEU A 395 -9.66 29.17 5.87
CA LEU A 395 -9.82 27.85 6.44
C LEU A 395 -8.60 26.95 6.15
N ALA A 396 -8.25 26.07 7.08
CA ALA A 396 -7.05 25.22 7.00
C ALA A 396 -6.96 24.40 5.70
N HIS A 397 -8.08 23.97 5.12
CA HIS A 397 -8.10 23.22 3.87
C HIS A 397 -7.77 24.06 2.62
N ASN A 398 -7.91 25.40 2.69
CA ASN A 398 -7.57 26.32 1.59
C ASN A 398 -6.12 26.81 1.64
N LEU A 399 -5.39 26.53 2.74
CA LEU A 399 -4.03 27.03 2.94
C LEU A 399 -3.06 26.60 1.83
N ARG A 400 -3.24 25.46 1.23
CA ARG A 400 -2.33 24.92 0.19
C ARG A 400 -2.17 25.83 -1.02
N GLN A 401 -3.20 26.57 -1.38
CA GLN A 401 -3.17 27.51 -2.50
C GLN A 401 -2.54 28.86 -2.10
N GLU A 402 -2.53 29.16 -0.81
CA GLU A 402 -2.10 30.43 -0.25
C GLU A 402 -0.69 30.43 0.32
N ILE A 403 -0.05 29.24 0.42
CA ILE A 403 1.27 29.09 1.03
C ILE A 403 2.30 28.61 0.02
N ARG A 404 3.45 29.30 0.02
CA ARG A 404 4.70 28.83 -0.59
C ARG A 404 5.58 28.25 0.49
N VAL A 405 6.15 27.08 0.27
CA VAL A 405 7.04 26.47 1.25
C VAL A 405 8.26 25.84 0.59
N VAL A 406 9.42 26.07 1.20
CA VAL A 406 10.65 25.35 0.91
C VAL A 406 11.05 24.62 2.19
N PHE A 407 10.89 23.30 2.19
CA PHE A 407 11.25 22.44 3.32
C PHE A 407 12.76 22.19 3.38
N GLN A 408 13.27 21.90 4.57
CA GLN A 408 14.64 21.41 4.78
C GLN A 408 14.90 20.13 3.98
N ASP A 409 13.98 19.15 4.12
CA ASP A 409 14.02 17.89 3.40
C ASP A 409 13.02 17.90 2.23
N PHE A 410 13.29 18.69 1.21
CA PHE A 410 12.44 18.80 0.04
C PHE A 410 12.49 17.51 -0.82
N THR A 411 11.37 17.18 -1.45
CA THR A 411 11.26 15.99 -2.30
C THR A 411 12.11 16.13 -3.57
N LYS A 412 13.02 15.17 -3.78
CA LYS A 412 13.81 14.99 -4.99
C LYS A 412 13.06 14.04 -5.91
N LEU A 413 12.27 14.58 -6.85
CA LEU A 413 11.52 13.77 -7.79
C LEU A 413 12.44 13.37 -8.96
N HIS A 414 12.78 12.09 -9.07
CA HIS A 414 13.62 11.57 -10.16
C HIS A 414 12.81 11.44 -11.47
N ARG A 415 12.45 12.58 -12.01
CA ARG A 415 11.63 12.78 -13.20
C ARG A 415 12.15 14.02 -13.95
N PRO A 416 11.65 14.35 -15.16
CA PRO A 416 12.07 15.55 -15.85
C PRO A 416 12.01 16.82 -15.00
N ILE A 417 12.88 17.80 -15.29
CA ILE A 417 12.93 19.10 -14.60
C ILE A 417 11.56 19.78 -14.63
N ARG A 418 10.85 19.73 -15.76
CA ARG A 418 9.48 20.21 -15.91
C ARG A 418 8.57 19.71 -14.79
N GLU A 419 8.54 18.40 -14.58
CA GLU A 419 7.72 17.78 -13.52
C GLU A 419 8.13 18.26 -12.13
N ASN A 420 9.44 18.37 -11.90
CA ASN A 420 9.97 18.87 -10.63
C ASN A 420 9.49 20.28 -10.30
N ILE A 421 9.49 21.20 -11.25
CA ILE A 421 9.07 22.58 -11.04
C ILE A 421 7.54 22.67 -10.96
N ALA A 422 6.83 21.97 -11.87
CA ALA A 422 5.38 21.99 -11.94
C ALA A 422 4.68 21.46 -10.67
N LEU A 423 5.37 20.72 -9.78
CA LEU A 423 4.85 20.37 -8.47
C LEU A 423 4.39 21.59 -7.65
N GLY A 424 4.92 22.78 -7.93
CA GLY A 424 4.49 24.02 -7.28
C GLY A 424 3.12 24.49 -7.75
N ASN A 425 2.80 24.26 -9.02
CA ASN A 425 1.50 24.56 -9.62
C ASN A 425 1.32 23.73 -10.90
N MET A 426 0.52 22.66 -10.82
CA MET A 426 0.31 21.74 -11.94
C MET A 426 -0.39 22.37 -13.16
N ASP A 427 -1.13 23.46 -12.99
CA ASP A 427 -1.75 24.18 -14.10
C ASP A 427 -0.70 24.78 -15.07
N ALA A 428 0.51 25.02 -14.56
CA ALA A 428 1.63 25.52 -15.37
C ALA A 428 2.44 24.39 -16.05
N PHE A 429 2.03 23.13 -15.94
CA PHE A 429 2.81 21.99 -16.46
C PHE A 429 3.14 22.11 -17.97
N HIS A 430 2.23 22.66 -18.77
CA HIS A 430 2.38 22.85 -20.21
C HIS A 430 2.78 24.29 -20.60
N ASP A 431 3.06 25.16 -19.62
CA ASP A 431 3.47 26.55 -19.85
C ASP A 431 4.98 26.72 -19.64
N ASP A 432 5.73 26.49 -20.71
CA ASP A 432 7.20 26.60 -20.70
C ASP A 432 7.68 27.98 -20.27
N SER A 433 6.94 29.04 -20.62
CA SER A 433 7.32 30.41 -20.28
C SER A 433 7.29 30.68 -18.79
N ARG A 434 6.26 30.17 -18.09
CA ARG A 434 6.15 30.24 -16.62
C ARG A 434 7.18 29.36 -15.92
N LEU A 435 7.43 28.15 -16.43
CA LEU A 435 8.46 27.26 -15.88
C LEU A 435 9.86 27.85 -15.99
N VAL A 436 10.24 28.38 -17.18
CA VAL A 436 11.53 29.03 -17.40
C VAL A 436 11.67 30.31 -16.56
N ALA A 437 10.60 31.11 -16.43
CA ALA A 437 10.61 32.30 -15.57
C ALA A 437 10.84 31.92 -14.09
N ALA A 438 10.23 30.84 -13.59
CA ALA A 438 10.45 30.33 -12.24
C ALA A 438 11.91 29.84 -12.05
N MET A 439 12.47 29.13 -13.03
CA MET A 439 13.88 28.71 -13.03
C MET A 439 14.83 29.93 -12.95
N LYS A 440 14.60 30.94 -13.76
CA LYS A 440 15.44 32.17 -13.76
C LYS A 440 15.37 32.88 -12.41
N LYS A 441 14.18 33.05 -11.84
CA LYS A 441 14.01 33.68 -10.52
C LYS A 441 14.69 32.88 -9.39
N ALA A 442 14.75 31.55 -9.52
CA ALA A 442 15.42 30.65 -8.60
C ALA A 442 16.93 30.49 -8.90
N GLU A 443 17.46 31.20 -9.89
CA GLU A 443 18.83 31.03 -10.38
C GLU A 443 19.17 29.56 -10.72
N ALA A 444 18.20 28.84 -11.33
CA ALA A 444 18.31 27.44 -11.72
C ALA A 444 18.58 27.27 -13.22
N ASP A 445 18.66 28.36 -13.99
CA ASP A 445 18.79 28.37 -15.44
C ASP A 445 20.21 28.09 -15.94
N TYR A 446 21.23 28.27 -15.10
CA TYR A 446 22.64 28.03 -15.47
C TYR A 446 23.03 26.55 -15.59
N PHE A 447 22.10 25.62 -15.31
CA PHE A 447 22.38 24.19 -15.44
C PHE A 447 22.60 23.75 -16.90
N GLY A 448 22.24 24.59 -17.89
CA GLY A 448 22.33 24.24 -19.30
C GLY A 448 21.45 23.08 -19.71
N VAL A 449 20.46 22.74 -18.90
CA VAL A 449 19.57 21.59 -19.10
C VAL A 449 18.17 22.04 -19.53
N ALA A 450 17.63 21.35 -20.52
CA ALA A 450 16.27 21.60 -21.00
C ALA A 450 15.24 21.13 -19.95
N LEU A 451 14.02 21.71 -20.00
CA LEU A 451 12.90 21.34 -19.11
C LEU A 451 12.61 19.85 -19.10
N ASP A 452 12.80 19.16 -20.22
CA ASP A 452 12.51 17.73 -20.36
C ASP A 452 13.71 16.82 -20.03
N THR A 453 14.82 17.41 -19.53
CA THR A 453 15.96 16.61 -19.05
C THR A 453 15.56 15.80 -17.84
N LEU A 454 15.75 14.48 -17.95
CA LEU A 454 15.52 13.54 -16.86
C LEU A 454 16.60 13.71 -15.78
N VAL A 455 16.19 13.83 -14.51
CA VAL A 455 17.09 13.89 -13.36
C VAL A 455 16.94 12.64 -12.49
N GLY A 456 18.06 12.19 -11.93
CA GLY A 456 18.11 11.01 -11.07
C GLY A 456 18.83 9.83 -11.75
N PRO A 457 20.03 9.44 -11.25
CA PRO A 457 20.88 8.42 -11.87
C PRO A 457 20.26 7.03 -11.90
N GLN A 458 19.34 6.73 -10.98
CA GLN A 458 18.64 5.44 -10.94
C GLN A 458 17.71 5.18 -12.15
N PHE A 459 17.35 6.22 -12.90
CA PHE A 459 16.53 6.13 -14.12
C PHE A 459 17.31 6.55 -15.38
N GLY A 460 18.65 6.57 -15.30
CA GLY A 460 19.50 6.99 -16.42
C GLY A 460 19.55 8.49 -16.65
N GLY A 461 19.04 9.30 -15.71
CA GLY A 461 19.05 10.74 -15.77
C GLY A 461 20.31 11.38 -15.17
N THR A 462 20.45 12.70 -15.35
CA THR A 462 21.56 13.51 -14.81
C THR A 462 21.49 13.54 -13.26
N ASP A 463 22.62 13.36 -12.59
CA ASP A 463 22.72 13.56 -11.15
C ASP A 463 22.90 15.07 -10.85
N LEU A 464 22.08 15.60 -9.96
CA LEU A 464 22.15 17.00 -9.54
C LEU A 464 22.85 17.11 -8.19
N SER A 465 23.68 18.14 -8.02
CA SER A 465 24.24 18.48 -6.71
C SER A 465 23.15 18.89 -5.71
N GLY A 466 23.48 18.88 -4.40
CA GLY A 466 22.55 19.34 -3.37
C GLY A 466 22.03 20.75 -3.61
N GLY A 467 22.89 21.69 -4.02
CA GLY A 467 22.53 23.06 -4.34
C GLY A 467 21.63 23.16 -5.57
N GLN A 468 21.86 22.34 -6.60
CA GLN A 468 21.00 22.31 -7.79
C GLN A 468 19.60 21.81 -7.46
N TRP A 469 19.49 20.75 -6.64
CA TRP A 469 18.20 20.26 -6.15
C TRP A 469 17.45 21.33 -5.34
N GLN A 470 18.18 22.07 -4.52
CA GLN A 470 17.61 23.16 -3.73
C GLN A 470 17.05 24.28 -4.60
N ARG A 471 17.76 24.70 -5.65
CA ARG A 471 17.27 25.71 -6.60
C ARG A 471 16.00 25.25 -7.33
N LEU A 472 15.88 23.96 -7.64
CA LEU A 472 14.63 23.41 -8.16
C LEU A 472 13.49 23.48 -7.13
N ALA A 473 13.79 23.26 -5.84
CA ALA A 473 12.79 23.42 -4.78
C ALA A 473 12.34 24.89 -4.61
N ILE A 474 13.26 25.85 -4.79
CA ILE A 474 12.94 27.29 -4.83
C ILE A 474 12.10 27.63 -6.07
N ALA A 475 12.43 27.08 -7.24
CA ALA A 475 11.65 27.28 -8.46
C ALA A 475 10.20 26.80 -8.31
N ARG A 476 9.97 25.69 -7.60
CA ARG A 476 8.61 25.24 -7.20
C ARG A 476 7.85 26.32 -6.42
N ALA A 477 8.53 26.93 -5.45
CA ALA A 477 7.91 27.98 -4.63
C ALA A 477 7.59 29.23 -5.47
N TYR A 478 8.43 29.58 -6.44
CA TYR A 478 8.16 30.71 -7.35
C TYR A 478 6.97 30.47 -8.28
N LEU A 479 6.66 29.22 -8.59
CA LEU A 479 5.55 28.88 -9.48
C LEU A 479 4.19 29.02 -8.79
N ASN A 480 4.14 28.94 -7.48
CA ASN A 480 2.93 29.14 -6.68
C ASN A 480 2.71 30.64 -6.38
N ASN A 481 1.46 31.10 -6.36
CA ASN A 481 1.07 32.48 -6.06
C ASN A 481 0.56 32.59 -4.61
N GLY A 482 1.40 32.28 -3.60
CA GLY A 482 0.96 32.28 -2.20
C GLY A 482 1.03 33.66 -1.54
N SER A 483 0.21 33.86 -0.49
CA SER A 483 0.15 35.04 0.37
C SER A 483 1.05 34.92 1.60
N LEU A 484 1.51 33.72 1.92
CA LEU A 484 2.46 33.40 2.98
C LEU A 484 3.62 32.58 2.40
N THR A 485 4.85 32.97 2.71
CA THR A 485 6.05 32.25 2.28
C THR A 485 6.78 31.69 3.50
N ILE A 486 7.12 30.39 3.49
CA ILE A 486 7.81 29.71 4.60
C ILE A 486 9.10 29.07 4.09
N PHE A 487 10.20 29.32 4.79
CA PHE A 487 11.50 28.71 4.56
C PHE A 487 11.97 27.96 5.79
N ASP A 488 12.02 26.62 5.71
CA ASP A 488 12.44 25.78 6.83
C ASP A 488 13.88 25.30 6.60
N GLU A 489 14.86 25.98 7.21
CA GLU A 489 16.31 25.71 7.12
C GLU A 489 16.83 25.44 5.69
N PRO A 490 16.50 26.28 4.71
CA PRO A 490 16.68 25.96 3.31
C PRO A 490 18.16 25.93 2.85
N THR A 491 19.11 26.30 3.71
CA THR A 491 20.54 26.49 3.34
C THR A 491 21.48 25.48 4.00
N ALA A 492 20.96 24.46 4.68
CA ALA A 492 21.77 23.53 5.50
C ALA A 492 22.86 22.75 4.73
N ALA A 493 22.78 22.65 3.39
CA ALA A 493 23.71 21.88 2.55
C ALA A 493 24.54 22.75 1.58
N LEU A 494 24.53 24.08 1.74
CA LEU A 494 25.22 25.02 0.84
C LEU A 494 26.54 25.50 1.42
N ASP A 495 27.48 25.84 0.53
CA ASP A 495 28.65 26.65 0.90
C ASP A 495 28.23 28.10 1.23
N PRO A 496 29.05 28.88 1.97
CA PRO A 496 28.67 30.22 2.43
C PRO A 496 28.26 31.20 1.33
N TYR A 497 28.83 31.09 0.14
CA TYR A 497 28.49 31.97 -0.98
C TYR A 497 27.14 31.61 -1.60
N ALA A 498 26.93 30.33 -1.89
CA ALA A 498 25.66 29.81 -2.39
C ALA A 498 24.52 30.01 -1.38
N GLU A 499 24.84 29.98 -0.08
CA GLU A 499 23.90 30.27 0.98
C GLU A 499 23.42 31.72 0.95
N GLN A 500 24.33 32.68 0.80
CA GLN A 500 23.96 34.08 0.72
C GLN A 500 23.09 34.35 -0.53
N GLN A 501 23.43 33.78 -1.68
CA GLN A 501 22.62 33.87 -2.88
C GLN A 501 21.22 33.29 -2.69
N ALA A 502 21.12 32.12 -2.08
CA ALA A 502 19.82 31.51 -1.77
C ALA A 502 19.00 32.39 -0.84
N PHE A 503 19.62 32.97 0.19
CA PHE A 503 18.95 33.88 1.12
C PHE A 503 18.43 35.13 0.40
N ASP A 504 19.24 35.77 -0.45
CA ASP A 504 18.81 36.93 -1.25
C ASP A 504 17.63 36.56 -2.17
N THR A 505 17.66 35.38 -2.75
CA THR A 505 16.56 34.83 -3.55
C THR A 505 15.30 34.63 -2.72
N PHE A 506 15.43 34.16 -1.47
CA PHE A 506 14.31 34.00 -0.54
C PHE A 506 13.72 35.34 -0.12
N MET A 507 14.56 36.35 0.16
CA MET A 507 14.09 37.68 0.51
C MET A 507 13.29 38.31 -0.65
N LYS A 508 13.74 38.12 -1.90
CA LYS A 508 13.01 38.54 -3.10
C LYS A 508 11.69 37.79 -3.28
N LEU A 509 11.64 36.48 -2.99
CA LEU A 509 10.41 35.70 -3.07
C LEU A 509 9.37 36.16 -2.05
N GLY A 510 9.81 36.59 -0.87
CA GLY A 510 8.98 37.10 0.21
C GLY A 510 8.63 38.59 0.13
N GLU A 511 9.11 39.34 -0.88
CA GLU A 511 8.78 40.76 -1.03
C GLU A 511 7.27 40.99 -1.10
N GLN A 512 6.77 41.96 -0.33
CA GLN A 512 5.34 42.34 -0.20
C GLN A 512 4.41 41.24 0.34
N GLN A 513 4.97 40.17 0.92
CA GLN A 513 4.22 39.05 1.48
C GLN A 513 4.66 38.77 2.92
N THR A 514 3.78 38.10 3.66
CA THR A 514 4.17 37.58 4.98
C THR A 514 5.18 36.46 4.81
N SER A 515 6.30 36.51 5.54
CA SER A 515 7.35 35.51 5.41
C SER A 515 7.80 34.98 6.77
N ILE A 516 7.97 33.67 6.84
CA ILE A 516 8.50 32.95 8.01
C ILE A 516 9.80 32.26 7.60
N ILE A 517 10.89 32.58 8.29
CA ILE A 517 12.20 31.98 8.05
C ILE A 517 12.57 31.19 9.29
N VAL A 518 12.73 29.89 9.18
CA VAL A 518 13.31 29.05 10.23
C VAL A 518 14.78 28.90 9.95
N THR A 519 15.60 29.29 10.92
CA THR A 519 17.04 29.19 10.75
C THR A 519 17.75 29.01 12.11
N HIS A 520 18.84 28.26 12.09
CA HIS A 520 19.81 28.20 13.17
C HIS A 520 20.97 29.19 12.94
N ARG A 521 21.00 29.90 11.80
CA ARG A 521 22.02 30.90 11.42
C ARG A 521 21.54 32.31 11.74
N LEU A 522 22.01 32.83 12.88
CA LEU A 522 21.49 34.08 13.45
C LEU A 522 21.82 35.32 12.63
N TYR A 523 22.82 35.29 11.74
CA TYR A 523 23.11 36.46 10.90
C TYR A 523 21.96 36.81 9.95
N MET A 524 21.18 35.81 9.53
CA MET A 524 19.99 35.98 8.67
C MET A 524 18.88 36.74 9.40
N SER A 525 18.82 36.64 10.74
CA SER A 525 17.80 37.29 11.52
C SER A 525 17.95 38.83 11.62
N LYS A 526 19.06 39.39 11.11
CA LYS A 526 19.21 40.86 10.98
C LYS A 526 18.29 41.49 9.94
N PHE A 527 17.81 40.69 8.97
CA PHE A 527 17.06 41.15 7.82
C PHE A 527 15.55 40.96 7.96
N VAL A 528 15.08 40.55 9.13
CA VAL A 528 13.65 40.33 9.39
C VAL A 528 13.12 41.40 10.35
N ASP A 529 11.81 41.61 10.35
CA ASP A 529 11.14 42.61 11.14
C ASP A 529 11.00 42.16 12.61
N LYS A 530 10.89 40.84 12.85
CA LYS A 530 10.72 40.29 14.20
C LYS A 530 11.35 38.90 14.35
N ILE A 531 11.90 38.63 15.49
CA ILE A 531 12.58 37.39 15.84
C ILE A 531 11.86 36.74 17.01
N PHE A 532 11.63 35.43 16.92
CA PHE A 532 11.14 34.58 18.00
C PHE A 532 12.19 33.54 18.35
N LEU A 533 12.75 33.62 19.55
CA LEU A 533 13.72 32.64 20.02
C LEU A 533 13.03 31.48 20.73
N PHE A 534 13.21 30.28 20.20
CA PHE A 534 12.66 29.05 20.73
C PHE A 534 13.65 28.30 21.60
N GLU A 535 13.16 27.82 22.75
CA GLU A 535 13.88 26.93 23.64
C GLU A 535 12.92 25.92 24.26
N HIS A 536 13.24 24.62 24.18
CA HIS A 536 12.46 23.52 24.79
C HIS A 536 10.95 23.57 24.52
N GLY A 537 10.56 24.01 23.32
CA GLY A 537 9.16 24.10 22.91
C GLY A 537 8.42 25.35 23.35
N GLU A 538 9.10 26.35 23.85
CA GLU A 538 8.55 27.63 24.30
C GLU A 538 9.27 28.81 23.61
N ILE A 539 8.63 29.98 23.54
CA ILE A 539 9.26 31.24 23.10
C ILE A 539 9.82 31.94 24.32
N VAL A 540 11.14 32.08 24.34
CA VAL A 540 11.84 32.69 25.50
C VAL A 540 12.18 34.16 25.28
N GLU A 541 12.40 34.58 24.04
CA GLU A 541 12.67 35.98 23.69
C GLU A 541 11.98 36.34 22.38
N CYS A 542 11.51 37.57 22.25
CA CYS A 542 10.86 38.09 21.06
C CYS A 542 11.14 39.60 20.91
N GLY A 543 11.49 40.03 19.70
CA GLY A 543 11.76 41.44 19.38
C GLY A 543 12.51 41.58 18.06
N THR A 544 12.90 42.80 17.72
CA THR A 544 13.80 43.10 16.60
C THR A 544 15.24 42.67 16.94
N HIS A 545 16.10 42.56 15.94
CA HIS A 545 17.53 42.29 16.17
C HIS A 545 18.17 43.32 17.12
N GLU A 546 17.88 44.59 16.90
CA GLU A 546 18.45 45.68 17.73
C GLU A 546 17.98 45.64 19.17
N GLU A 547 16.70 45.33 19.41
CA GLU A 547 16.14 45.20 20.76
C GLU A 547 16.78 44.03 21.50
N LEU A 548 16.84 42.86 20.86
CA LEU A 548 17.41 41.66 21.47
C LEU A 548 18.93 41.76 21.71
N MET A 549 19.65 42.57 20.92
CA MET A 549 21.08 42.83 21.14
C MET A 549 21.36 43.81 22.28
N LYS A 550 20.40 44.68 22.65
CA LYS A 550 20.53 45.58 23.80
C LYS A 550 20.36 44.85 25.15
N VAL A 551 19.56 43.79 25.15
CA VAL A 551 19.34 42.97 26.36
C VAL A 551 20.45 41.93 26.46
N ASP A 552 20.97 41.67 27.66
CA ASP A 552 21.94 40.59 27.89
C ASP A 552 21.22 39.22 27.97
N GLY A 553 20.47 38.91 26.91
CA GLY A 553 19.66 37.76 26.78
C GLY A 553 20.37 36.57 26.10
N LYS A 554 19.62 35.49 25.88
CA LYS A 554 20.12 34.29 25.24
C LYS A 554 20.40 34.52 23.74
N TYR A 555 19.54 35.31 23.08
CA TYR A 555 19.76 35.67 21.67
C TYR A 555 21.11 36.34 21.45
N LYS A 556 21.45 37.34 22.24
CA LYS A 556 22.74 38.06 22.16
C LYS A 556 23.92 37.11 22.37
N LYS A 557 23.84 36.21 23.36
CA LYS A 557 24.89 35.23 23.64
C LYS A 557 25.08 34.25 22.47
N MET A 558 23.99 33.77 21.92
CA MET A 558 24.03 32.89 20.76
C MET A 558 24.57 33.61 19.52
N PHE A 559 24.12 34.85 19.27
CA PHE A 559 24.56 35.66 18.15
C PHE A 559 26.07 35.95 18.20
N ASN A 560 26.58 36.40 19.33
CA ASN A 560 28.02 36.69 19.53
C ASN A 560 28.87 35.43 19.37
N ARG A 561 28.39 34.27 19.87
CA ARG A 561 29.08 32.99 19.68
C ARG A 561 29.14 32.56 18.22
N GLN A 562 28.08 32.78 17.46
CA GLN A 562 28.11 32.46 16.03
C GLN A 562 28.99 33.45 15.25
N SER A 563 28.88 34.75 15.50
CA SER A 563 29.69 35.77 14.81
C SER A 563 31.19 35.58 15.03
N SER A 564 31.61 35.11 16.22
CA SER A 564 33.01 34.81 16.50
C SER A 564 33.58 33.61 15.72
N LEU A 565 32.75 32.81 15.07
CA LEU A 565 33.17 31.71 14.21
C LEU A 565 33.39 32.13 12.73
N TYR A 566 32.97 33.34 12.38
CA TYR A 566 33.10 33.91 11.02
C TYR A 566 34.11 35.04 10.94
N VAL A 567 34.75 35.40 12.06
CA VAL A 567 35.89 36.29 12.15
C VAL A 567 37.17 35.46 12.34
#